data_02bd17f9737edb1f1f324e6fb581b7db
#
_entry.id   02bd17f9737edb1f1f324e6fb581b7db
#
_cell.length_a   1.000
_cell.length_b   1.000
_cell.length_c   1.000
_cell.angle_alpha   90.00
_cell.angle_beta   90.00
_cell.angle_gamma   90.00
#
_symmetry.space_group_name_H-M   'P 1'
#
loop_
_entity.id
_entity.type
_entity.pdbx_description
1 polymer ?
#
loop_
_entity_poly.entity_id
_entity_poly.type
_entity_poly.pdbx_seq_one_letter_code
_entity_poly.pdbx_strand_id
1 'polypeptide(L)'
;MKFNQYLWSLYKNSSEGKSAIAAFSDRKEWMTEERLFEKYNPKIKDSFNSEMICGILEDFWCYKVSEHEGTELQSLEEAGKLYEEIISTGLMIESEEVLKIGDFDRMLELIPFLSMELNYLFGEYFFPYIYIDEFCQLTRLADYFEIELPTIPKKSDYKARCMYYWELCKVFYKFRTGNGLSPDEFSAFMYDYAPNLLTKEDNTDMPKPSSAWFIGGLIRYGGRTTGFWQSNKETKKGDILIHYETSPVSAITCLWIAQVDGVIDPFFHYYSNTYIGDKIDIPHISLKELKSDEYFSDHPLVRKNFQGVNGWPATGKDYAELMRIIEAKGFDTSKLPQIYTPSLPEGITVENERDVEVNLLEPLLNSMGWYEHKDYVRQLPIHAGRGHRIFPDYALHYDNKPEEEKAKVLIEAKYHMKNNQKIEAAFLQAFSYAKLLLSSVIVLCDKECILVYEKNQGFSRDRYTKYYWEDMKDSDLYNELKNRLSI
;
A
#
# COMPACT_ATOMS: atom_id res chain seq x y z
N MET A 1 7.19 -7.70 -14.62
CA MET A 1 7.38 -8.76 -15.68
C MET A 1 6.28 -8.61 -16.71
N LYS A 2 6.58 -8.66 -18.01
CA LYS A 2 5.53 -8.66 -19.03
C LYS A 2 4.79 -9.99 -19.06
N PHE A 3 3.50 -9.94 -19.40
CA PHE A 3 2.70 -11.15 -19.58
C PHE A 3 3.38 -12.13 -20.55
N ASN A 4 3.55 -13.37 -20.11
CA ASN A 4 4.22 -14.43 -20.90
C ASN A 4 3.23 -15.42 -21.45
N GLN A 5 2.96 -15.32 -22.76
CA GLN A 5 2.01 -16.19 -23.49
C GLN A 5 2.34 -17.68 -23.38
N TYR A 6 3.62 -18.04 -23.34
CA TYR A 6 4.01 -19.44 -23.24
C TYR A 6 3.69 -20.02 -21.86
N LEU A 7 4.05 -19.31 -20.79
CA LEU A 7 3.74 -19.72 -19.42
C LEU A 7 2.23 -19.76 -19.19
N TRP A 8 1.51 -18.78 -19.70
CA TRP A 8 0.04 -18.76 -19.65
C TRP A 8 -0.55 -19.97 -20.38
N SER A 9 -0.05 -20.29 -21.58
CA SER A 9 -0.51 -21.47 -22.34
C SER A 9 -0.30 -22.78 -21.59
N LEU A 10 0.81 -22.94 -20.87
CA LEU A 10 1.05 -24.10 -20.02
C LEU A 10 0.05 -24.18 -18.88
N TYR A 11 -0.17 -23.04 -18.19
CA TYR A 11 -1.12 -22.97 -17.08
C TYR A 11 -2.55 -23.29 -17.55
N LYS A 12 -3.08 -22.59 -18.55
CA LYS A 12 -4.47 -22.79 -18.98
C LYS A 12 -4.78 -24.20 -19.49
N ASN A 13 -3.77 -24.94 -19.92
CA ASN A 13 -3.94 -26.33 -20.35
C ASN A 13 -3.77 -27.35 -19.20
N SER A 14 -3.28 -26.91 -18.04
CA SER A 14 -3.21 -27.73 -16.83
C SER A 14 -4.60 -28.05 -16.26
N SER A 15 -4.70 -29.01 -15.37
CA SER A 15 -5.94 -29.32 -14.64
C SER A 15 -6.39 -28.13 -13.77
N GLU A 16 -5.43 -27.44 -13.16
CA GLU A 16 -5.64 -26.29 -12.30
C GLU A 16 -6.19 -25.08 -13.09
N GLY A 17 -5.53 -24.72 -14.18
CA GLY A 17 -5.96 -23.62 -15.04
C GLY A 17 -7.33 -23.86 -15.69
N LYS A 18 -7.60 -25.09 -16.14
CA LYS A 18 -8.94 -25.45 -16.64
C LYS A 18 -10.01 -25.31 -15.58
N SER A 19 -9.74 -25.75 -14.36
CA SER A 19 -10.67 -25.62 -13.23
C SER A 19 -10.91 -24.17 -12.84
N ALA A 20 -9.85 -23.33 -12.86
CA ALA A 20 -9.98 -21.92 -12.58
C ALA A 20 -10.81 -21.19 -13.63
N ILE A 21 -10.56 -21.41 -14.93
CA ILE A 21 -11.34 -20.82 -16.03
C ILE A 21 -12.80 -21.27 -15.96
N ALA A 22 -13.05 -22.58 -15.73
CA ALA A 22 -14.40 -23.12 -15.62
C ALA A 22 -15.20 -22.49 -14.46
N ALA A 23 -14.53 -22.15 -13.35
CA ALA A 23 -15.18 -21.49 -12.21
C ALA A 23 -15.76 -20.11 -12.57
N PHE A 24 -15.19 -19.41 -13.56
CA PHE A 24 -15.69 -18.14 -14.05
C PHE A 24 -16.65 -18.26 -15.23
N SER A 25 -16.64 -19.37 -15.98
CA SER A 25 -17.54 -19.60 -17.12
C SER A 25 -18.88 -20.23 -16.72
N ASP A 26 -18.92 -21.00 -15.62
CA ASP A 26 -20.11 -21.72 -15.16
C ASP A 26 -20.98 -20.89 -14.20
N ARG A 27 -21.47 -19.73 -14.69
CA ARG A 27 -22.15 -18.69 -13.90
C ARG A 27 -23.67 -18.79 -13.97
N LYS A 28 -24.23 -19.96 -13.91
CA LYS A 28 -25.70 -20.13 -14.06
C LYS A 28 -26.52 -19.88 -12.78
N GLU A 29 -25.85 -19.63 -11.63
CA GLU A 29 -26.55 -19.42 -10.36
C GLU A 29 -25.85 -18.35 -9.52
N TRP A 30 -26.62 -17.44 -8.93
CA TRP A 30 -26.11 -16.42 -7.99
C TRP A 30 -25.30 -16.98 -6.82
N MET A 31 -25.55 -18.22 -6.40
CA MET A 31 -24.71 -18.95 -5.43
C MET A 31 -23.24 -19.13 -5.89
N THR A 32 -22.95 -18.92 -7.16
CA THR A 32 -21.59 -18.99 -7.70
C THR A 32 -20.74 -17.81 -7.23
N GLU A 33 -21.35 -16.67 -6.99
CA GLU A 33 -20.67 -15.44 -6.54
C GLU A 33 -20.13 -15.60 -5.13
N GLU A 34 -20.95 -16.09 -4.20
CA GLU A 34 -20.51 -16.36 -2.82
C GLU A 34 -19.34 -17.34 -2.81
N ARG A 35 -19.36 -18.38 -3.64
CA ARG A 35 -18.25 -19.34 -3.79
C ARG A 35 -16.98 -18.70 -4.36
N LEU A 36 -17.11 -17.78 -5.31
CA LEU A 36 -15.95 -17.06 -5.88
C LEU A 36 -15.32 -16.14 -4.84
N PHE A 37 -16.14 -15.39 -4.08
CA PHE A 37 -15.63 -14.60 -2.97
C PHE A 37 -14.97 -15.48 -1.90
N GLU A 38 -15.62 -16.56 -1.48
CA GLU A 38 -15.05 -17.49 -0.49
C GLU A 38 -13.71 -18.08 -0.94
N LYS A 39 -13.59 -18.41 -2.22
CA LYS A 39 -12.39 -19.03 -2.79
C LYS A 39 -11.25 -18.03 -2.96
N TYR A 40 -11.52 -16.84 -3.49
CA TYR A 40 -10.50 -15.90 -3.95
C TYR A 40 -10.30 -14.69 -3.01
N ASN A 41 -11.21 -14.45 -2.09
CA ASN A 41 -11.06 -13.47 -1.01
C ASN A 41 -11.58 -14.05 0.33
N PRO A 42 -10.93 -15.07 0.88
CA PRO A 42 -11.41 -15.73 2.11
C PRO A 42 -11.44 -14.80 3.35
N LYS A 43 -10.71 -13.68 3.33
CA LYS A 43 -10.68 -12.70 4.41
C LYS A 43 -11.97 -11.89 4.50
N ILE A 44 -12.78 -11.88 3.45
CA ILE A 44 -14.04 -11.13 3.41
C ILE A 44 -15.03 -11.59 4.49
N LYS A 45 -14.94 -12.85 4.93
CA LYS A 45 -15.78 -13.39 6.01
C LYS A 45 -15.69 -12.61 7.32
N ASP A 46 -14.56 -11.92 7.53
CA ASP A 46 -14.34 -11.09 8.72
C ASP A 46 -15.01 -9.72 8.62
N SER A 47 -15.42 -9.30 7.42
CA SER A 47 -15.93 -7.96 7.14
C SER A 47 -17.43 -7.91 6.84
N PHE A 48 -18.04 -9.01 6.39
CA PHE A 48 -19.41 -9.03 5.89
C PHE A 48 -20.34 -9.98 6.63
N ASN A 49 -21.58 -9.51 6.82
CA ASN A 49 -22.71 -10.35 7.18
C ASN A 49 -23.42 -10.76 5.87
N SER A 50 -23.39 -12.05 5.53
CA SER A 50 -23.91 -12.59 4.28
C SER A 50 -25.40 -12.26 4.05
N GLU A 51 -26.23 -12.21 5.11
CA GLU A 51 -27.65 -11.86 5.00
C GLU A 51 -27.88 -10.41 4.56
N MET A 52 -27.03 -9.47 5.05
CA MET A 52 -27.12 -8.05 4.66
C MET A 52 -26.71 -7.86 3.18
N ILE A 53 -25.73 -8.63 2.72
CA ILE A 53 -25.25 -8.57 1.33
C ILE A 53 -26.32 -9.05 0.37
N CYS A 54 -26.91 -10.22 0.65
CA CYS A 54 -27.95 -10.80 -0.23
C CYS A 54 -29.14 -9.86 -0.39
N GLY A 55 -29.63 -9.26 0.69
CA GLY A 55 -30.74 -8.31 0.62
C GLY A 55 -30.42 -7.06 -0.21
N ILE A 56 -29.27 -6.45 0.02
CA ILE A 56 -28.82 -5.28 -0.74
C ILE A 56 -28.64 -5.60 -2.24
N LEU A 57 -28.07 -6.75 -2.56
CA LEU A 57 -27.90 -7.20 -3.94
C LEU A 57 -29.21 -7.43 -4.65
N GLU A 58 -30.15 -8.10 -3.98
CA GLU A 58 -31.46 -8.43 -4.53
C GLU A 58 -32.23 -7.16 -4.87
N ASP A 59 -32.26 -6.19 -3.95
CA ASP A 59 -32.88 -4.90 -4.18
C ASP A 59 -32.18 -4.11 -5.29
N PHE A 60 -30.86 -4.09 -5.31
CA PHE A 60 -30.10 -3.42 -6.35
C PHE A 60 -30.35 -4.03 -7.72
N TRP A 61 -30.32 -5.34 -7.80
CA TRP A 61 -30.59 -6.10 -9.02
C TRP A 61 -31.97 -5.80 -9.58
N CYS A 62 -33.00 -5.87 -8.74
CA CYS A 62 -34.38 -5.60 -9.15
C CYS A 62 -34.59 -4.21 -9.74
N TYR A 63 -33.90 -3.19 -9.21
CA TYR A 63 -34.17 -1.81 -9.60
C TYR A 63 -33.34 -1.29 -10.77
N LYS A 64 -32.11 -1.79 -10.98
CA LYS A 64 -31.22 -1.14 -11.93
C LYS A 64 -30.60 -2.07 -12.96
N VAL A 65 -30.07 -3.18 -12.54
CA VAL A 65 -29.30 -4.04 -13.44
C VAL A 65 -30.21 -4.88 -14.32
N SER A 66 -31.32 -5.36 -13.78
CA SER A 66 -32.31 -6.16 -14.53
C SER A 66 -33.00 -5.39 -15.66
N GLU A 67 -33.07 -4.06 -15.56
CA GLU A 67 -33.60 -3.21 -16.67
C GLU A 67 -32.76 -3.33 -17.95
N HIS A 68 -31.52 -3.75 -17.81
CA HIS A 68 -30.57 -3.91 -18.91
C HIS A 68 -30.38 -5.36 -19.36
N GLU A 69 -31.10 -6.29 -18.77
CA GLU A 69 -31.06 -7.69 -19.19
C GLU A 69 -31.57 -7.83 -20.66
N GLY A 70 -30.76 -8.50 -21.47
CA GLY A 70 -31.03 -8.63 -22.91
C GLY A 70 -30.55 -7.46 -23.77
N THR A 71 -29.92 -6.43 -23.18
CA THR A 71 -29.24 -5.38 -23.94
C THR A 71 -27.94 -5.94 -24.52
N GLU A 72 -27.68 -5.68 -25.79
CA GLU A 72 -26.41 -6.01 -26.44
C GLU A 72 -25.54 -4.75 -26.51
N LEU A 73 -24.42 -4.75 -25.82
CA LEU A 73 -23.40 -3.68 -25.92
C LEU A 73 -22.45 -3.98 -27.08
N GLN A 74 -22.25 -2.97 -27.94
CA GLN A 74 -21.43 -3.12 -29.14
C GLN A 74 -20.03 -2.51 -28.98
N SER A 75 -19.80 -1.74 -27.93
CA SER A 75 -18.53 -1.03 -27.72
C SER A 75 -18.22 -0.73 -26.25
N LEU A 76 -16.94 -0.49 -25.98
CA LEU A 76 -16.48 -0.03 -24.67
C LEU A 76 -17.10 1.33 -24.29
N GLU A 77 -17.42 2.17 -25.27
CA GLU A 77 -18.06 3.47 -25.01
C GLU A 77 -19.52 3.29 -24.52
N GLU A 78 -20.27 2.37 -25.12
CA GLU A 78 -21.64 2.04 -24.69
C GLU A 78 -21.64 1.44 -23.29
N ALA A 79 -20.71 0.54 -23.00
CA ALA A 79 -20.55 -0.03 -21.66
C ALA A 79 -20.25 1.06 -20.61
N GLY A 80 -19.42 2.06 -20.96
CA GLY A 80 -19.14 3.18 -20.09
C GLY A 80 -20.34 4.08 -19.80
N LYS A 81 -21.15 4.34 -20.84
CA LYS A 81 -22.39 5.12 -20.69
C LYS A 81 -23.39 4.39 -19.80
N LEU A 82 -23.55 3.09 -19.99
CA LEU A 82 -24.40 2.24 -19.14
C LEU A 82 -23.94 2.30 -17.67
N TYR A 83 -22.66 2.13 -17.41
CA TYR A 83 -22.15 2.18 -16.05
C TYR A 83 -22.34 3.56 -15.42
N GLU A 84 -22.04 4.64 -16.15
CA GLU A 84 -22.27 6.00 -15.67
C GLU A 84 -23.74 6.29 -15.39
N GLU A 85 -24.66 5.77 -16.19
CA GLU A 85 -26.09 5.86 -15.97
C GLU A 85 -26.47 5.18 -14.65
N ILE A 86 -26.06 3.93 -14.44
CA ILE A 86 -26.33 3.17 -13.22
C ILE A 86 -25.82 3.94 -11.98
N ILE A 87 -24.57 4.42 -12.02
CA ILE A 87 -23.97 5.14 -10.89
C ILE A 87 -24.63 6.50 -10.66
N SER A 88 -24.97 7.25 -11.72
CA SER A 88 -25.48 8.63 -11.62
C SER A 88 -26.94 8.71 -11.26
N THR A 89 -27.75 7.72 -11.63
CA THR A 89 -29.17 7.68 -11.24
C THR A 89 -29.35 7.36 -9.76
N GLY A 90 -28.32 6.75 -9.13
CA GLY A 90 -28.38 6.31 -7.74
C GLY A 90 -29.41 5.20 -7.53
N LEU A 91 -29.48 4.74 -6.31
CA LEU A 91 -30.38 3.69 -5.89
C LEU A 91 -31.36 4.20 -4.86
N MET A 92 -32.61 3.79 -5.03
CA MET A 92 -33.64 3.84 -4.01
C MET A 92 -33.91 2.39 -3.60
N ILE A 93 -33.39 1.97 -2.46
CA ILE A 93 -33.74 0.67 -1.87
C ILE A 93 -34.88 0.92 -0.88
N GLU A 94 -36.00 0.26 -1.09
CA GLU A 94 -37.13 0.28 -0.15
C GLU A 94 -36.85 -0.65 1.05
N SER A 95 -35.86 -0.30 1.84
CA SER A 95 -35.56 -0.96 3.10
C SER A 95 -35.55 0.06 4.24
N GLU A 96 -35.42 -0.38 5.48
CA GLU A 96 -35.30 0.50 6.66
C GLU A 96 -34.11 1.48 6.55
N GLU A 97 -33.11 1.15 5.71
CA GLU A 97 -32.00 2.03 5.35
C GLU A 97 -32.07 2.39 3.86
N VAL A 98 -32.72 3.48 3.54
CA VAL A 98 -32.88 3.97 2.16
C VAL A 98 -31.58 4.59 1.65
N LEU A 99 -31.04 4.07 0.56
CA LEU A 99 -30.05 4.75 -0.25
C LEU A 99 -30.74 5.83 -1.08
N LYS A 100 -30.30 7.06 -0.94
CA LYS A 100 -30.84 8.20 -1.71
C LYS A 100 -30.12 8.31 -3.04
N ILE A 101 -30.78 8.87 -4.03
CA ILE A 101 -30.13 9.24 -5.30
C ILE A 101 -28.95 10.18 -5.01
N GLY A 102 -27.75 9.81 -5.50
CA GLY A 102 -26.51 10.56 -5.23
C GLY A 102 -25.81 10.21 -3.92
N ASP A 103 -26.23 9.18 -3.20
CA ASP A 103 -25.58 8.68 -1.97
C ASP A 103 -24.38 7.77 -2.35
N PHE A 104 -23.39 8.38 -3.01
CA PHE A 104 -22.25 7.67 -3.58
C PHE A 104 -21.34 7.02 -2.54
N ASP A 105 -21.30 7.51 -1.31
CA ASP A 105 -20.53 6.94 -0.21
C ASP A 105 -21.01 5.53 0.16
N ARG A 106 -22.32 5.31 0.20
CA ARG A 106 -22.93 3.98 0.38
C ARG A 106 -22.78 3.09 -0.85
N MET A 107 -22.84 3.68 -2.05
CA MET A 107 -22.65 2.93 -3.28
C MET A 107 -21.26 2.31 -3.40
N LEU A 108 -20.23 2.87 -2.75
CA LEU A 108 -18.89 2.29 -2.76
C LEU A 108 -18.88 0.84 -2.26
N GLU A 109 -19.64 0.53 -1.23
CA GLU A 109 -19.74 -0.81 -0.65
C GLU A 109 -20.46 -1.81 -1.58
N LEU A 110 -21.26 -1.30 -2.52
CA LEU A 110 -21.99 -2.10 -3.49
C LEU A 110 -21.22 -2.37 -4.78
N ILE A 111 -20.17 -1.60 -5.09
CA ILE A 111 -19.40 -1.72 -6.33
C ILE A 111 -18.90 -3.16 -6.60
N PRO A 112 -18.35 -3.89 -5.61
CA PRO A 112 -17.90 -5.27 -5.85
C PRO A 112 -19.02 -6.18 -6.33
N PHE A 113 -20.22 -6.07 -5.73
CA PHE A 113 -21.38 -6.88 -6.08
C PHE A 113 -21.96 -6.47 -7.43
N LEU A 114 -22.11 -5.15 -7.67
CA LEU A 114 -22.47 -4.62 -8.96
C LEU A 114 -21.53 -5.13 -10.06
N SER A 115 -20.24 -5.22 -9.77
CA SER A 115 -19.25 -5.71 -10.72
C SER A 115 -19.48 -7.17 -11.13
N MET A 116 -19.95 -8.02 -10.21
CA MET A 116 -20.28 -9.41 -10.48
C MET A 116 -21.46 -9.52 -11.45
N GLU A 117 -22.51 -8.75 -11.20
CA GLU A 117 -23.70 -8.73 -12.04
C GLU A 117 -23.41 -8.14 -13.43
N LEU A 118 -22.69 -7.02 -13.49
CA LEU A 118 -22.28 -6.46 -14.78
C LEU A 118 -21.36 -7.40 -15.56
N ASN A 119 -20.49 -8.11 -14.88
CA ASN A 119 -19.65 -9.13 -15.53
C ASN A 119 -20.46 -10.33 -15.97
N TYR A 120 -21.54 -10.73 -15.26
CA TYR A 120 -22.44 -11.78 -15.69
C TYR A 120 -23.17 -11.41 -16.98
N LEU A 121 -23.71 -10.19 -17.09
CA LEU A 121 -24.44 -9.72 -18.26
C LEU A 121 -23.51 -9.29 -19.41
N PHE A 122 -22.42 -8.59 -19.09
CA PHE A 122 -21.57 -7.90 -20.05
C PHE A 122 -20.08 -8.21 -19.81
N GLY A 123 -19.75 -9.48 -19.60
CA GLY A 123 -18.39 -9.94 -19.26
C GLY A 123 -17.31 -9.54 -20.26
N GLU A 124 -17.69 -9.16 -21.48
CA GLU A 124 -16.78 -8.62 -22.47
C GLU A 124 -16.17 -7.27 -22.04
N TYR A 125 -16.89 -6.46 -21.27
CA TYR A 125 -16.50 -5.10 -20.90
C TYR A 125 -16.24 -4.93 -19.41
N PHE A 126 -16.87 -5.74 -18.56
CA PHE A 126 -16.76 -5.67 -17.11
C PHE A 126 -16.06 -6.88 -16.55
N PHE A 127 -15.19 -6.71 -15.56
CA PHE A 127 -14.55 -7.80 -14.85
C PHE A 127 -15.12 -7.93 -13.43
N PRO A 128 -15.16 -9.15 -12.83
CA PRO A 128 -15.64 -9.32 -11.46
C PRO A 128 -14.62 -8.71 -10.49
N TYR A 129 -15.03 -7.79 -9.62
CA TYR A 129 -14.13 -7.18 -8.64
C TYR A 129 -14.20 -7.94 -7.31
N ILE A 130 -13.28 -8.88 -7.10
CA ILE A 130 -13.22 -9.72 -5.90
C ILE A 130 -12.23 -9.18 -4.85
N TYR A 131 -11.51 -8.09 -5.13
CA TYR A 131 -10.50 -7.48 -4.24
C TYR A 131 -11.09 -6.61 -3.13
N ILE A 132 -12.27 -6.98 -2.58
CA ILE A 132 -12.88 -6.23 -1.48
C ILE A 132 -11.89 -6.15 -0.33
N ASP A 133 -11.60 -4.90 0.12
CA ASP A 133 -10.61 -4.57 1.14
C ASP A 133 -9.16 -5.02 0.83
N GLU A 134 -8.94 -5.75 -0.26
CA GLU A 134 -7.64 -6.27 -0.70
C GLU A 134 -7.05 -5.51 -1.91
N PHE A 135 -7.32 -4.23 -2.06
CA PHE A 135 -6.78 -3.43 -3.16
C PHE A 135 -5.25 -3.47 -3.24
N CYS A 136 -4.56 -3.71 -2.11
CA CYS A 136 -3.12 -3.94 -2.08
C CYS A 136 -2.68 -5.15 -2.93
N GLN A 137 -3.49 -6.19 -3.03
CA GLN A 137 -3.18 -7.35 -3.88
C GLN A 137 -3.31 -6.98 -5.35
N LEU A 138 -4.34 -6.20 -5.70
CA LEU A 138 -4.51 -5.69 -7.05
C LEU A 138 -3.35 -4.80 -7.48
N THR A 139 -2.89 -3.89 -6.61
CA THR A 139 -1.74 -3.02 -6.91
C THR A 139 -0.45 -3.82 -7.11
N ARG A 140 -0.17 -4.80 -6.25
CA ARG A 140 0.99 -5.69 -6.40
C ARG A 140 0.97 -6.47 -7.71
N LEU A 141 -0.21 -7.00 -8.08
CA LEU A 141 -0.39 -7.71 -9.35
C LEU A 141 -0.16 -6.78 -10.53
N ALA A 142 -0.74 -5.59 -10.50
CA ALA A 142 -0.59 -4.59 -11.55
C ALA A 142 0.88 -4.19 -11.73
N ASP A 143 1.60 -3.92 -10.65
CA ASP A 143 3.03 -3.60 -10.67
C ASP A 143 3.86 -4.75 -11.25
N TYR A 144 3.59 -5.99 -10.83
CA TYR A 144 4.32 -7.17 -11.31
C TYR A 144 4.17 -7.37 -12.83
N PHE A 145 2.96 -7.16 -13.36
CA PHE A 145 2.66 -7.34 -14.79
C PHE A 145 2.79 -6.06 -15.61
N GLU A 146 3.31 -4.98 -15.03
CA GLU A 146 3.48 -3.67 -15.71
C GLU A 146 2.13 -3.12 -16.22
N ILE A 147 1.04 -3.32 -15.45
CA ILE A 147 -0.29 -2.77 -15.74
C ILE A 147 -0.40 -1.42 -15.06
N GLU A 148 -0.48 -0.35 -15.82
CA GLU A 148 -0.62 1.00 -15.27
C GLU A 148 -2.06 1.23 -14.81
N LEU A 149 -2.27 1.23 -13.47
CA LEU A 149 -3.57 1.50 -12.87
C LEU A 149 -3.95 2.98 -12.99
N PRO A 150 -5.24 3.30 -13.06
CA PRO A 150 -5.70 4.69 -13.09
C PRO A 150 -5.32 5.44 -11.82
N THR A 151 -5.22 6.77 -11.91
CA THR A 151 -5.00 7.62 -10.73
C THR A 151 -6.17 7.52 -9.78
N ILE A 152 -5.90 7.22 -8.50
CA ILE A 152 -6.93 7.08 -7.48
C ILE A 152 -7.57 8.45 -7.20
N PRO A 153 -8.90 8.57 -7.21
CA PRO A 153 -9.62 9.80 -6.91
C PRO A 153 -9.40 10.27 -5.46
N LYS A 154 -9.70 11.53 -5.18
CA LYS A 154 -9.63 12.08 -3.82
C LYS A 154 -10.65 11.41 -2.89
N LYS A 155 -10.31 11.32 -1.60
CA LYS A 155 -11.15 10.69 -0.56
C LYS A 155 -12.59 11.20 -0.56
N SER A 156 -12.80 12.52 -0.70
CA SER A 156 -14.11 13.16 -0.65
C SER A 156 -14.91 13.10 -1.95
N ASP A 157 -14.31 12.64 -3.04
CA ASP A 157 -14.97 12.55 -4.34
C ASP A 157 -15.57 11.15 -4.54
N TYR A 158 -16.66 10.88 -3.83
CA TYR A 158 -17.31 9.57 -3.83
C TYR A 158 -17.82 9.16 -5.22
N LYS A 159 -18.32 10.10 -6.02
CA LYS A 159 -18.74 9.78 -7.40
C LYS A 159 -17.54 9.30 -8.25
N ALA A 160 -16.44 10.03 -8.21
CA ALA A 160 -15.24 9.63 -8.94
C ALA A 160 -14.67 8.30 -8.41
N ARG A 161 -14.80 8.01 -7.11
CA ARG A 161 -14.41 6.73 -6.52
C ARG A 161 -15.30 5.59 -7.03
N CYS A 162 -16.60 5.77 -7.14
CA CYS A 162 -17.49 4.78 -7.78
C CYS A 162 -17.13 4.59 -9.25
N MET A 163 -16.85 5.66 -9.99
CA MET A 163 -16.44 5.60 -11.39
C MET A 163 -15.06 4.97 -11.59
N TYR A 164 -14.23 4.86 -10.55
CA TYR A 164 -12.91 4.26 -10.61
C TYR A 164 -12.96 2.79 -11.05
N TYR A 165 -14.00 2.05 -10.69
CA TYR A 165 -14.21 0.69 -11.20
C TYR A 165 -14.29 0.66 -12.73
N TRP A 166 -14.99 1.61 -13.35
CA TRP A 166 -15.02 1.72 -14.81
C TRP A 166 -13.65 2.04 -15.41
N GLU A 167 -12.87 2.89 -14.76
CA GLU A 167 -11.50 3.16 -15.18
C GLU A 167 -10.63 1.88 -15.13
N LEU A 168 -10.80 1.05 -14.11
CA LEU A 168 -10.15 -0.27 -14.04
C LEU A 168 -10.62 -1.18 -15.18
N CYS A 169 -11.92 -1.22 -15.48
CA CYS A 169 -12.47 -2.01 -16.59
C CYS A 169 -11.80 -1.64 -17.92
N LYS A 170 -11.59 -0.35 -18.20
CA LYS A 170 -10.90 0.12 -19.42
C LYS A 170 -9.46 -0.38 -19.51
N VAL A 171 -8.71 -0.28 -18.41
CA VAL A 171 -7.32 -0.75 -18.33
C VAL A 171 -7.27 -2.27 -18.56
N PHE A 172 -8.13 -3.01 -17.89
CA PHE A 172 -8.15 -4.45 -17.97
C PHE A 172 -8.70 -4.97 -19.30
N TYR A 173 -9.66 -4.28 -19.89
CA TYR A 173 -10.10 -4.57 -21.27
C TYR A 173 -8.93 -4.47 -22.26
N LYS A 174 -8.14 -3.39 -22.17
CA LYS A 174 -6.96 -3.19 -23.00
C LYS A 174 -5.90 -4.28 -22.79
N PHE A 175 -5.61 -4.60 -21.52
CA PHE A 175 -4.66 -5.65 -21.19
C PHE A 175 -5.15 -7.04 -21.69
N ARG A 176 -6.40 -7.37 -21.44
CA ARG A 176 -7.04 -8.62 -21.84
C ARG A 176 -7.01 -8.82 -23.36
N THR A 177 -7.52 -7.84 -24.11
CA THR A 177 -7.59 -7.89 -25.57
C THR A 177 -6.21 -7.87 -26.20
N GLY A 178 -5.29 -7.08 -25.68
CA GLY A 178 -3.90 -7.01 -26.13
C GLY A 178 -3.13 -8.33 -25.95
N ASN A 179 -3.55 -9.16 -25.01
CA ASN A 179 -2.97 -10.48 -24.73
C ASN A 179 -3.83 -11.65 -25.26
N GLY A 180 -4.95 -11.37 -25.95
CA GLY A 180 -5.80 -12.39 -26.55
C GLY A 180 -6.49 -13.34 -25.54
N LEU A 181 -6.81 -12.80 -24.34
CA LEU A 181 -7.52 -13.56 -23.30
C LEU A 181 -9.04 -13.41 -23.46
N SER A 182 -9.80 -14.49 -23.25
CA SER A 182 -11.23 -14.39 -23.05
C SER A 182 -11.56 -13.73 -21.70
N PRO A 183 -12.80 -13.26 -21.45
CA PRO A 183 -13.20 -12.73 -20.14
C PRO A 183 -12.92 -13.70 -18.98
N ASP A 184 -13.24 -14.98 -19.15
CA ASP A 184 -13.05 -16.00 -18.12
C ASP A 184 -11.57 -16.34 -17.93
N GLU A 185 -10.79 -16.38 -19.02
CA GLU A 185 -9.33 -16.54 -18.96
C GLU A 185 -8.69 -15.38 -18.23
N PHE A 186 -9.17 -14.16 -18.44
CA PHE A 186 -8.69 -12.98 -17.73
C PHE A 186 -9.02 -13.03 -16.24
N SER A 187 -10.24 -13.45 -15.88
CA SER A 187 -10.61 -13.62 -14.47
C SER A 187 -9.76 -14.70 -13.79
N ALA A 188 -9.53 -15.85 -14.45
CA ALA A 188 -8.63 -16.88 -13.94
C ALA A 188 -7.17 -16.38 -13.83
N PHE A 189 -6.73 -15.52 -14.76
CA PHE A 189 -5.43 -14.87 -14.67
C PHE A 189 -5.33 -13.99 -13.43
N MET A 190 -6.33 -13.13 -13.18
CA MET A 190 -6.33 -12.18 -12.07
C MET A 190 -6.41 -12.85 -10.69
N TYR A 191 -7.21 -13.90 -10.55
CA TYR A 191 -7.57 -14.46 -9.24
C TYR A 191 -6.89 -15.80 -8.91
N ASP A 192 -6.30 -16.47 -9.87
CA ASP A 192 -5.60 -17.73 -9.63
C ASP A 192 -4.15 -17.71 -10.11
N TYR A 193 -3.89 -17.48 -11.40
CA TYR A 193 -2.54 -17.57 -11.95
C TYR A 193 -1.59 -16.52 -11.39
N ALA A 194 -1.96 -15.25 -11.44
CA ALA A 194 -1.08 -14.15 -11.05
C ALA A 194 -0.84 -14.12 -9.52
N PRO A 195 -1.84 -14.31 -8.64
CA PRO A 195 -1.60 -14.44 -7.20
C PRO A 195 -0.69 -15.59 -6.84
N ASN A 196 -0.82 -16.74 -7.50
CA ASN A 196 0.04 -17.92 -7.27
C ASN A 196 1.51 -17.68 -7.66
N LEU A 197 1.78 -16.78 -8.60
CA LEU A 197 3.15 -16.36 -8.91
C LEU A 197 3.71 -15.44 -7.82
N LEU A 198 2.89 -14.47 -7.36
CA LEU A 198 3.29 -13.50 -6.33
C LEU A 198 3.57 -14.17 -4.98
N THR A 199 2.76 -15.15 -4.57
CA THR A 199 2.95 -15.86 -3.29
C THR A 199 4.23 -16.69 -3.25
N LYS A 200 4.75 -17.15 -4.38
CA LYS A 200 6.02 -17.87 -4.45
C LYS A 200 7.24 -16.99 -4.20
N GLU A 201 7.08 -15.69 -4.40
CA GLU A 201 8.14 -14.69 -4.17
C GLU A 201 8.04 -14.07 -2.77
N ASP A 202 6.92 -14.26 -2.06
CA ASP A 202 6.75 -13.71 -0.71
C ASP A 202 7.67 -14.40 0.29
N ASN A 203 8.55 -13.61 0.88
CA ASN A 203 9.26 -14.01 2.07
C ASN A 203 8.23 -14.16 3.20
N THR A 204 8.08 -15.36 3.75
CA THR A 204 7.05 -15.68 4.76
C THR A 204 7.33 -15.03 6.12
N ASP A 205 8.54 -14.57 6.36
CA ASP A 205 8.93 -13.97 7.63
C ASP A 205 8.32 -12.56 7.80
N MET A 206 7.75 -12.33 8.98
CA MET A 206 7.27 -11.02 9.38
C MET A 206 8.47 -10.08 9.57
N PRO A 207 8.52 -8.92 8.88
CA PRO A 207 9.58 -7.94 9.10
C PRO A 207 9.56 -7.43 10.54
N LYS A 208 10.70 -7.03 11.05
CA LYS A 208 10.75 -6.31 12.32
C LYS A 208 10.01 -4.99 12.19
N PRO A 209 9.24 -4.58 13.22
CA PRO A 209 8.51 -3.32 13.17
C PRO A 209 9.42 -2.14 12.85
N SER A 210 9.07 -1.35 11.85
CA SER A 210 9.80 -0.14 11.51
C SER A 210 9.18 1.10 12.13
N SER A 211 7.87 1.08 12.36
CA SER A 211 7.11 2.21 12.90
C SER A 211 5.97 1.71 13.81
N ALA A 212 5.35 2.64 14.52
CA ALA A 212 4.13 2.41 15.24
C ALA A 212 3.05 3.43 14.84
N TRP A 213 1.78 3.02 14.90
CA TRP A 213 0.63 3.83 14.50
C TRP A 213 -0.48 3.68 15.51
N PHE A 214 -1.19 4.76 15.84
CA PHE A 214 -2.42 4.66 16.59
C PHE A 214 -3.59 4.34 15.65
N ILE A 215 -4.41 3.39 16.07
CA ILE A 215 -5.69 3.06 15.45
C ILE A 215 -6.77 3.03 16.51
N GLY A 216 -8.04 3.15 16.13
CA GLY A 216 -9.13 3.13 17.11
C GLY A 216 -10.44 2.70 16.51
N GLY A 217 -11.29 2.17 17.38
CA GLY A 217 -12.63 1.70 17.07
C GLY A 217 -13.13 0.74 18.14
N LEU A 218 -14.31 0.19 17.94
CA LEU A 218 -14.89 -0.85 18.81
C LEU A 218 -14.47 -2.21 18.27
N ILE A 219 -13.86 -3.03 19.12
CA ILE A 219 -13.69 -4.45 18.85
C ILE A 219 -15.05 -5.11 19.14
N ARG A 220 -15.96 -5.06 18.15
CA ARG A 220 -17.25 -5.72 18.29
C ARG A 220 -17.09 -7.21 18.21
N TYR A 221 -17.75 -7.91 19.19
CA TYR A 221 -17.91 -9.37 19.27
C TYR A 221 -16.63 -10.20 19.50
N GLY A 222 -16.41 -10.52 20.76
CA GLY A 222 -15.80 -11.78 21.22
C GLY A 222 -14.47 -12.19 20.60
N GLY A 223 -13.54 -11.23 20.40
CA GLY A 223 -12.16 -11.62 20.12
C GLY A 223 -11.81 -11.79 18.66
N ARG A 224 -12.12 -10.81 17.80
CA ARG A 224 -11.47 -10.74 16.48
C ARG A 224 -9.95 -10.80 16.64
N THR A 225 -9.34 -11.71 15.94
CA THR A 225 -7.88 -11.90 15.92
C THR A 225 -7.24 -11.34 14.65
N THR A 226 -8.05 -10.97 13.68
CA THR A 226 -7.61 -10.40 12.37
C THR A 226 -8.72 -9.53 11.79
N GLY A 227 -8.39 -8.68 10.84
CA GLY A 227 -9.38 -7.91 10.08
C GLY A 227 -8.76 -6.78 9.25
N PHE A 228 -9.53 -6.21 8.32
CA PHE A 228 -9.17 -4.96 7.65
C PHE A 228 -9.51 -3.78 8.57
N TRP A 229 -8.57 -2.84 8.68
CA TRP A 229 -8.73 -1.70 9.55
C TRP A 229 -8.24 -0.42 8.87
N GLN A 230 -8.95 0.67 9.14
CA GLN A 230 -8.48 1.99 8.68
C GLN A 230 -7.09 2.29 9.24
N SER A 231 -6.14 2.59 8.34
CA SER A 231 -4.75 2.85 8.68
C SER A 231 -4.18 4.03 7.88
N ASN A 232 -2.92 4.34 8.10
CA ASN A 232 -2.17 5.22 7.22
C ASN A 232 -1.66 4.42 6.01
N LYS A 233 -1.65 5.05 4.82
CA LYS A 233 -1.07 4.45 3.60
C LYS A 233 0.43 4.15 3.73
N GLU A 234 1.11 4.82 4.67
CA GLU A 234 2.53 4.66 4.93
C GLU A 234 2.83 3.51 5.91
N THR A 235 1.81 2.90 6.51
CA THR A 235 1.97 1.70 7.33
C THR A 235 2.67 0.61 6.52
N LYS A 236 3.65 -0.06 7.14
CA LYS A 236 4.37 -1.18 6.52
C LYS A 236 4.02 -2.51 7.18
N LYS A 237 4.07 -3.60 6.40
CA LYS A 237 3.99 -4.95 6.96
C LYS A 237 4.98 -5.10 8.12
N GLY A 238 4.50 -5.57 9.26
CA GLY A 238 5.29 -5.68 10.49
C GLY A 238 5.17 -4.50 11.45
N ASP A 239 4.64 -3.34 11.03
CA ASP A 239 4.46 -2.18 11.90
C ASP A 239 3.49 -2.48 13.05
N ILE A 240 3.73 -1.79 14.17
CA ILE A 240 2.93 -1.91 15.40
C ILE A 240 1.71 -1.01 15.30
N LEU A 241 0.54 -1.54 15.63
CA LEU A 241 -0.71 -0.80 15.63
C LEU A 241 -1.24 -0.74 17.07
N ILE A 242 -1.23 0.45 17.67
CA ILE A 242 -1.65 0.71 19.04
C ILE A 242 -3.15 0.98 19.01
N HIS A 243 -3.95 0.06 19.56
CA HIS A 243 -5.40 0.13 19.48
C HIS A 243 -6.02 0.88 20.65
N TYR A 244 -6.68 1.98 20.37
CA TYR A 244 -7.56 2.69 21.29
C TYR A 244 -9.01 2.23 21.08
N GLU A 245 -9.54 1.50 22.03
CA GLU A 245 -10.95 1.12 22.01
C GLU A 245 -11.81 2.31 22.43
N THR A 246 -12.76 2.69 21.58
CA THR A 246 -13.62 3.86 21.80
C THR A 246 -14.67 3.62 22.90
N SER A 247 -15.54 4.60 23.17
CA SER A 247 -16.62 4.45 24.17
C SER A 247 -17.46 3.18 23.89
N PRO A 248 -17.82 2.41 24.93
CA PRO A 248 -17.74 2.77 26.37
C PRO A 248 -16.41 2.45 27.07
N VAL A 249 -15.49 1.75 26.43
CA VAL A 249 -14.21 1.30 27.06
C VAL A 249 -13.26 2.48 27.27
N SER A 250 -13.07 3.31 26.25
CA SER A 250 -12.24 4.51 26.27
C SER A 250 -10.83 4.28 26.81
N ALA A 251 -10.11 3.30 26.26
CA ALA A 251 -8.78 2.88 26.71
C ALA A 251 -7.93 2.32 25.56
N ILE A 252 -6.61 2.38 25.68
CA ILE A 252 -5.70 1.55 24.89
C ILE A 252 -5.76 0.15 25.49
N THR A 253 -6.09 -0.87 24.66
CA THR A 253 -6.41 -2.22 25.15
C THR A 253 -5.51 -3.31 24.60
N CYS A 254 -4.95 -3.11 23.41
CA CYS A 254 -4.10 -4.10 22.75
C CYS A 254 -3.19 -3.47 21.71
N LEU A 255 -2.21 -4.26 21.27
CA LEU A 255 -1.39 -4.01 20.09
C LEU A 255 -1.78 -5.01 19.00
N TRP A 256 -1.64 -4.59 17.74
CA TRP A 256 -1.74 -5.44 16.57
C TRP A 256 -0.50 -5.29 15.72
N ILE A 257 -0.28 -6.23 14.80
CA ILE A 257 0.77 -6.15 13.79
C ILE A 257 0.13 -6.01 12.41
N ALA A 258 0.61 -5.06 11.63
CA ALA A 258 0.20 -4.92 10.24
C ALA A 258 0.68 -6.13 9.43
N GLN A 259 -0.24 -6.88 8.83
CA GLN A 259 0.05 -8.09 8.08
C GLN A 259 0.39 -7.80 6.61
N VAL A 260 0.00 -6.62 6.13
CA VAL A 260 0.27 -6.11 4.78
C VAL A 260 0.60 -4.63 4.84
N ASP A 261 1.23 -4.11 3.78
CA ASP A 261 1.46 -2.67 3.65
C ASP A 261 0.13 -1.92 3.59
N GLY A 262 0.12 -0.72 4.15
CA GLY A 262 -1.01 0.21 4.01
C GLY A 262 -1.23 0.62 2.57
N VAL A 263 -2.47 0.74 2.18
CA VAL A 263 -2.86 1.09 0.80
C VAL A 263 -3.99 2.13 0.81
N ILE A 264 -4.00 2.98 -0.20
CA ILE A 264 -5.19 3.76 -0.54
C ILE A 264 -6.08 2.84 -1.39
N ASP A 265 -7.25 2.50 -0.84
CA ASP A 265 -8.26 1.71 -1.50
C ASP A 265 -9.45 2.62 -1.88
N PRO A 266 -9.70 2.86 -3.18
CA PRO A 266 -10.78 3.75 -3.61
C PRO A 266 -12.17 3.26 -3.23
N PHE A 267 -12.32 1.95 -2.98
CA PHE A 267 -13.61 1.34 -2.62
C PHE A 267 -13.81 1.18 -1.11
N PHE A 268 -12.74 1.21 -0.33
CA PHE A 268 -12.83 1.15 1.12
C PHE A 268 -13.44 2.45 1.68
N HIS A 269 -14.53 2.35 2.46
CA HIS A 269 -15.24 3.54 2.96
C HIS A 269 -14.29 4.58 3.56
N TYR A 270 -13.36 4.15 4.41
CA TYR A 270 -12.40 5.04 5.07
C TYR A 270 -11.19 5.43 4.21
N TYR A 271 -11.12 4.95 2.96
CA TYR A 271 -10.14 5.33 1.93
C TYR A 271 -8.74 4.72 2.04
N SER A 272 -8.28 4.34 3.21
CA SER A 272 -7.01 3.63 3.38
C SER A 272 -7.14 2.55 4.43
N ASN A 273 -6.52 1.41 4.17
CA ASN A 273 -6.56 0.26 5.06
C ASN A 273 -5.23 -0.49 5.15
N THR A 274 -5.13 -1.34 6.14
CA THR A 274 -4.19 -2.46 6.23
C THR A 274 -4.93 -3.66 6.82
N TYR A 275 -4.36 -4.85 6.68
CA TYR A 275 -4.86 -6.05 7.36
C TYR A 275 -4.12 -6.22 8.68
N ILE A 276 -4.84 -6.30 9.79
CA ILE A 276 -4.29 -6.41 11.14
C ILE A 276 -4.36 -7.85 11.64
N GLY A 277 -3.35 -8.29 12.38
CA GLY A 277 -3.28 -9.61 12.99
C GLY A 277 -2.36 -9.62 14.20
N ASP A 278 -2.05 -10.83 14.69
CA ASP A 278 -1.13 -11.05 15.82
C ASP A 278 -1.45 -10.16 17.05
N LYS A 279 -2.73 -10.15 17.44
CA LYS A 279 -3.22 -9.37 18.57
C LYS A 279 -2.51 -9.71 19.86
N ILE A 280 -2.01 -8.69 20.55
CA ILE A 280 -1.39 -8.80 21.86
C ILE A 280 -2.20 -7.96 22.85
N ASP A 281 -2.88 -8.61 23.80
CA ASP A 281 -3.61 -7.91 24.84
C ASP A 281 -2.63 -7.33 25.86
N ILE A 282 -2.87 -6.09 26.27
CA ILE A 282 -2.08 -5.36 27.26
C ILE A 282 -2.97 -4.90 28.42
N PRO A 283 -2.42 -4.56 29.59
CA PRO A 283 -3.19 -3.91 30.64
C PRO A 283 -3.84 -2.64 30.12
N HIS A 284 -5.15 -2.50 30.27
CA HIS A 284 -5.89 -1.35 29.79
C HIS A 284 -5.32 -0.05 30.33
N ILE A 285 -5.10 0.92 29.46
CA ILE A 285 -4.67 2.27 29.80
C ILE A 285 -5.81 3.21 29.45
N SER A 286 -6.57 3.62 30.47
CA SER A 286 -7.74 4.44 30.27
C SER A 286 -7.39 5.86 29.80
N LEU A 287 -8.30 6.51 29.07
CA LEU A 287 -8.16 7.92 28.69
C LEU A 287 -7.92 8.83 29.91
N LYS A 288 -8.52 8.49 31.06
CA LYS A 288 -8.31 9.22 32.33
C LYS A 288 -6.86 9.11 32.80
N GLU A 289 -6.27 7.92 32.74
CA GLU A 289 -4.85 7.72 33.08
C GLU A 289 -3.95 8.50 32.14
N LEU A 290 -4.18 8.39 30.82
CA LEU A 290 -3.40 9.16 29.83
C LEU A 290 -3.48 10.67 30.04
N LYS A 291 -4.65 11.21 30.39
CA LYS A 291 -4.81 12.63 30.75
C LYS A 291 -4.10 13.06 32.03
N SER A 292 -3.79 12.13 32.90
CA SER A 292 -3.11 12.37 34.15
C SER A 292 -1.60 12.02 34.11
N ASP A 293 -1.16 11.42 33.01
CA ASP A 293 0.24 11.04 32.81
C ASP A 293 1.07 12.27 32.42
N GLU A 294 2.29 12.34 32.91
CA GLU A 294 3.18 13.49 32.69
C GLU A 294 3.50 13.73 31.23
N TYR A 295 3.65 12.68 30.44
CA TYR A 295 3.94 12.76 29.02
C TYR A 295 2.66 12.88 28.17
N PHE A 296 1.71 11.95 28.35
CA PHE A 296 0.54 11.84 27.49
C PHE A 296 -0.52 12.93 27.71
N SER A 297 -0.51 13.64 28.85
CA SER A 297 -1.44 14.77 29.07
C SER A 297 -1.36 15.85 27.99
N ASP A 298 -0.17 16.07 27.44
CA ASP A 298 0.07 17.03 26.37
C ASP A 298 -0.02 16.45 24.96
N HIS A 299 -0.14 15.13 24.84
CA HIS A 299 -0.21 14.47 23.54
C HIS A 299 -1.46 14.89 22.74
N PRO A 300 -1.33 15.27 21.45
CA PRO A 300 -2.45 15.79 20.65
C PRO A 300 -3.67 14.89 20.58
N LEU A 301 -3.49 13.56 20.47
CA LEU A 301 -4.60 12.59 20.46
C LEU A 301 -5.33 12.54 21.81
N VAL A 302 -4.60 12.55 22.91
CA VAL A 302 -5.20 12.52 24.26
C VAL A 302 -6.01 13.80 24.51
N ARG A 303 -5.51 14.96 24.11
CA ARG A 303 -6.20 16.24 24.19
C ARG A 303 -7.49 16.27 23.35
N LYS A 304 -7.52 15.56 22.23
CA LYS A 304 -8.69 15.41 21.35
C LYS A 304 -9.57 14.19 21.71
N ASN A 305 -9.33 13.53 22.85
CA ASN A 305 -10.02 12.28 23.21
C ASN A 305 -9.97 11.21 22.11
N PHE A 306 -8.83 11.08 21.45
CA PHE A 306 -8.58 10.17 20.32
C PHE A 306 -9.47 10.38 19.08
N GLN A 307 -10.04 11.57 18.92
CA GLN A 307 -10.73 11.90 17.66
C GLN A 307 -9.73 11.94 16.50
N GLY A 308 -10.03 11.20 15.42
CA GLY A 308 -9.15 11.08 14.25
C GLY A 308 -7.92 10.21 14.49
N VAL A 309 -8.02 9.22 15.37
CA VAL A 309 -6.91 8.35 15.79
C VAL A 309 -6.37 7.46 14.68
N ASN A 310 -7.22 7.02 13.74
CA ASN A 310 -6.82 6.01 12.76
C ASN A 310 -5.72 6.51 11.82
N GLY A 311 -4.58 5.79 11.85
CA GLY A 311 -3.39 6.13 11.06
C GLY A 311 -2.58 7.30 11.60
N TRP A 312 -2.78 7.69 12.88
CA TRP A 312 -1.93 8.70 13.51
C TRP A 312 -0.56 8.09 13.83
N PRO A 313 0.55 8.72 13.41
CA PRO A 313 1.88 8.19 13.70
C PRO A 313 2.16 8.23 15.22
N ALA A 314 2.69 7.14 15.74
CA ALA A 314 3.25 7.08 17.08
C ALA A 314 4.77 7.19 16.97
N THR A 315 5.36 8.20 17.61
CA THR A 315 6.81 8.35 17.66
C THR A 315 7.44 7.23 18.48
N GLY A 316 8.74 6.99 18.30
CA GLY A 316 9.47 6.05 19.15
C GLY A 316 9.38 6.43 20.63
N LYS A 317 9.31 7.73 20.92
CA LYS A 317 9.09 8.23 22.28
C LYS A 317 7.68 7.92 22.79
N ASP A 318 6.64 8.11 21.98
CA ASP A 318 5.26 7.72 22.35
C ASP A 318 5.22 6.24 22.72
N TYR A 319 5.86 5.41 21.91
CA TYR A 319 5.90 3.97 22.15
C TYR A 319 6.67 3.61 23.43
N ALA A 320 7.81 4.24 23.64
CA ALA A 320 8.59 4.02 24.87
C ALA A 320 7.84 4.46 26.15
N GLU A 321 7.13 5.57 26.11
CA GLU A 321 6.32 6.04 27.25
C GLU A 321 5.10 5.12 27.48
N LEU A 322 4.51 4.58 26.40
CA LEU A 322 3.48 3.57 26.51
C LEU A 322 4.02 2.30 27.21
N MET A 323 5.23 1.84 26.83
CA MET A 323 5.88 0.69 27.48
C MET A 323 6.14 0.96 28.96
N ARG A 324 6.55 2.16 29.32
CA ARG A 324 6.72 2.57 30.74
C ARG A 324 5.42 2.41 31.56
N ILE A 325 4.28 2.84 30.99
CA ILE A 325 2.97 2.69 31.67
C ILE A 325 2.59 1.22 31.79
N ILE A 326 2.79 0.43 30.74
CA ILE A 326 2.47 -1.00 30.72
C ILE A 326 3.32 -1.75 31.76
N GLU A 327 4.61 -1.47 31.84
CA GLU A 327 5.52 -2.06 32.80
C GLU A 327 5.14 -1.69 34.25
N ALA A 328 4.76 -0.43 34.49
CA ALA A 328 4.28 0.04 35.81
C ALA A 328 3.00 -0.68 36.25
N LYS A 329 2.23 -1.27 35.32
CA LYS A 329 1.07 -2.13 35.60
C LYS A 329 1.45 -3.61 35.82
N GLY A 330 2.75 -3.93 35.83
CA GLY A 330 3.27 -5.26 36.08
C GLY A 330 3.28 -6.21 34.89
N PHE A 331 3.15 -5.70 33.67
CA PHE A 331 3.25 -6.49 32.45
C PHE A 331 4.70 -6.56 31.97
N ASP A 332 5.12 -7.74 31.50
CA ASP A 332 6.45 -8.00 30.99
C ASP A 332 6.57 -7.46 29.54
N THR A 333 7.09 -6.24 29.41
CA THR A 333 7.24 -5.56 28.13
C THR A 333 8.27 -6.19 27.19
N SER A 334 9.12 -7.10 27.68
CA SER A 334 10.04 -7.85 26.81
C SER A 334 9.34 -8.76 25.81
N LYS A 335 8.06 -9.08 26.07
CA LYS A 335 7.18 -9.86 25.18
C LYS A 335 6.51 -9.04 24.09
N LEU A 336 6.59 -7.72 24.17
CA LEU A 336 5.99 -6.82 23.20
C LEU A 336 6.95 -6.56 22.04
N PRO A 337 6.42 -6.35 20.82
CA PRO A 337 7.24 -6.00 19.68
C PRO A 337 7.99 -4.69 19.98
N GLN A 338 9.24 -4.61 19.52
CA GLN A 338 10.07 -3.42 19.67
C GLN A 338 10.27 -2.76 18.31
N ILE A 339 10.17 -1.43 18.25
CA ILE A 339 10.50 -0.69 17.04
C ILE A 339 11.98 -0.94 16.72
N TYR A 340 12.23 -1.42 15.51
CA TYR A 340 13.57 -1.73 15.08
C TYR A 340 14.40 -0.46 14.89
N THR A 341 15.52 -0.40 15.58
CA THR A 341 16.57 0.60 15.37
C THR A 341 17.84 -0.14 15.02
N PRO A 342 18.51 0.15 13.91
CA PRO A 342 19.70 -0.57 13.51
C PRO A 342 20.86 -0.25 14.45
N SER A 343 21.68 -1.27 14.71
CA SER A 343 22.99 -1.07 15.31
C SER A 343 23.98 -0.72 14.19
N LEU A 344 24.27 0.56 14.02
CA LEU A 344 25.31 0.98 13.09
C LEU A 344 26.70 0.83 13.72
N PRO A 345 27.74 0.57 12.92
CA PRO A 345 29.10 0.44 13.43
C PRO A 345 29.54 1.69 14.19
N GLU A 346 30.17 1.51 15.34
CA GLU A 346 30.73 2.60 16.16
C GLU A 346 32.24 2.73 16.02
N GLY A 347 32.78 3.93 16.30
CA GLY A 347 34.23 4.15 16.30
C GLY A 347 34.90 4.12 14.93
N ILE A 348 34.15 4.36 13.87
CA ILE A 348 34.63 4.33 12.50
C ILE A 348 35.53 5.53 12.22
N THR A 349 36.74 5.27 11.73
CA THR A 349 37.61 6.29 11.15
C THR A 349 37.32 6.42 9.66
N VAL A 350 37.01 7.64 9.21
CA VAL A 350 36.74 7.96 7.80
C VAL A 350 37.82 8.91 7.30
N GLU A 351 38.65 8.45 6.38
CA GLU A 351 39.81 9.21 5.88
C GLU A 351 39.62 9.69 4.43
N ASN A 352 38.76 9.03 3.67
CA ASN A 352 38.52 9.31 2.26
C ASN A 352 37.05 9.04 1.86
N GLU A 353 36.68 9.31 0.61
CA GLU A 353 35.34 9.13 0.06
C GLU A 353 34.91 7.66 0.09
N ARG A 354 35.81 6.74 -0.20
CA ARG A 354 35.52 5.29 -0.17
C ARG A 354 35.18 4.79 1.23
N ASP A 355 35.76 5.39 2.28
CA ASP A 355 35.41 5.05 3.65
C ASP A 355 33.99 5.54 4.00
N VAL A 356 33.54 6.67 3.46
CA VAL A 356 32.15 7.12 3.59
C VAL A 356 31.19 6.10 2.99
N GLU A 357 31.51 5.63 1.79
CA GLU A 357 30.69 4.62 1.10
C GLU A 357 30.61 3.32 1.92
N VAL A 358 31.76 2.70 2.21
CA VAL A 358 31.84 1.34 2.75
C VAL A 358 31.51 1.27 4.23
N ASN A 359 31.94 2.28 5.00
CA ASN A 359 31.83 2.22 6.45
C ASN A 359 30.58 2.94 7.02
N LEU A 360 29.95 3.82 6.24
CA LEU A 360 28.77 4.56 6.67
C LEU A 360 27.54 4.24 5.79
N LEU A 361 27.63 4.48 4.47
CA LEU A 361 26.50 4.37 3.57
C LEU A 361 26.03 2.92 3.34
N GLU A 362 26.93 2.01 2.95
CA GLU A 362 26.58 0.60 2.68
C GLU A 362 26.00 -0.10 3.93
N PRO A 363 26.55 0.06 5.16
CA PRO A 363 25.93 -0.47 6.36
C PRO A 363 24.52 0.10 6.63
N LEU A 364 24.31 1.39 6.34
CA LEU A 364 23.00 2.02 6.47
C LEU A 364 22.00 1.43 5.47
N LEU A 365 22.35 1.31 4.19
CA LEU A 365 21.51 0.70 3.16
C LEU A 365 21.18 -0.75 3.49
N ASN A 366 22.20 -1.54 3.92
CA ASN A 366 22.00 -2.93 4.33
C ASN A 366 21.07 -3.05 5.55
N SER A 367 21.17 -2.12 6.52
CA SER A 367 20.27 -2.10 7.67
C SER A 367 18.82 -1.81 7.27
N MET A 368 18.61 -1.06 6.19
CA MET A 368 17.30 -0.80 5.59
C MET A 368 16.74 -2.01 4.80
N GLY A 369 17.56 -3.07 4.64
CA GLY A 369 17.19 -4.27 3.89
C GLY A 369 17.50 -4.19 2.41
N TRP A 370 18.30 -3.22 1.98
CA TRP A 370 18.68 -3.03 0.58
C TRP A 370 20.10 -3.55 0.31
N TYR A 371 20.22 -4.34 -0.71
CA TYR A 371 21.47 -5.06 -1.05
C TYR A 371 21.93 -4.73 -2.47
N GLU A 372 23.24 -4.69 -2.66
CA GLU A 372 23.86 -4.43 -3.97
C GLU A 372 23.40 -5.49 -5.00
N HIS A 373 23.20 -5.08 -6.23
CA HIS A 373 22.70 -5.84 -7.38
C HIS A 373 21.24 -6.31 -7.29
N LYS A 374 20.57 -6.12 -6.15
CA LYS A 374 19.15 -6.39 -5.97
C LYS A 374 18.35 -5.10 -5.89
N ASP A 375 18.65 -4.27 -4.92
CA ASP A 375 17.89 -3.07 -4.59
C ASP A 375 18.65 -1.81 -5.03
N TYR A 376 19.98 -1.89 -5.08
CA TYR A 376 20.82 -0.82 -5.61
C TYR A 376 22.00 -1.35 -6.41
N VAL A 377 22.59 -0.48 -7.21
CA VAL A 377 23.83 -0.72 -7.94
C VAL A 377 24.77 0.46 -7.75
N ARG A 378 26.06 0.16 -7.66
CA ARG A 378 27.13 1.16 -7.68
C ARG A 378 27.56 1.44 -9.11
N GLN A 379 27.88 2.70 -9.38
CA GLN A 379 28.41 3.14 -10.67
C GLN A 379 27.57 2.67 -11.87
N LEU A 380 26.25 2.87 -11.79
CA LEU A 380 25.34 2.58 -12.93
C LEU A 380 25.84 3.30 -14.18
N PRO A 381 26.19 2.59 -15.26
CA PRO A 381 26.67 3.23 -16.47
C PRO A 381 25.50 3.93 -17.21
N ILE A 382 25.48 5.27 -17.21
CA ILE A 382 24.47 6.06 -17.90
C ILE A 382 25.01 6.49 -19.27
N HIS A 383 24.26 6.29 -20.33
CA HIS A 383 24.60 6.75 -21.65
C HIS A 383 24.35 8.27 -21.82
N ALA A 384 25.43 9.05 -21.89
CA ALA A 384 25.38 10.53 -21.99
C ALA A 384 25.77 11.05 -23.37
N GLY A 385 25.35 10.35 -24.45
CA GLY A 385 25.67 10.67 -25.82
C GLY A 385 26.73 9.77 -26.47
N ARG A 386 27.17 10.04 -27.68
CA ARG A 386 28.05 9.17 -28.49
C ARG A 386 29.33 8.80 -27.76
N GLY A 387 29.36 7.60 -27.21
CA GLY A 387 30.54 6.99 -26.58
C GLY A 387 30.91 7.51 -25.19
N HIS A 388 30.16 8.43 -24.61
CA HIS A 388 30.37 8.93 -23.26
C HIS A 388 29.44 8.23 -22.28
N ARG A 389 30.00 7.69 -21.19
CA ARG A 389 29.28 7.17 -20.04
C ARG A 389 29.63 7.98 -18.81
N ILE A 390 28.65 8.19 -17.96
CA ILE A 390 28.80 8.79 -16.66
C ILE A 390 28.29 7.80 -15.61
N PHE A 391 28.82 7.89 -14.41
CA PHE A 391 28.63 6.89 -13.37
C PHE A 391 28.28 7.59 -12.06
N PRO A 392 27.02 7.57 -11.61
CA PRO A 392 26.67 7.98 -10.25
C PRO A 392 27.23 6.96 -9.24
N ASP A 393 27.52 7.40 -8.02
CA ASP A 393 28.08 6.51 -7.02
C ASP A 393 27.10 5.37 -6.67
N TYR A 394 25.84 5.69 -6.40
CA TYR A 394 24.78 4.70 -6.13
C TYR A 394 23.46 5.09 -6.83
N ALA A 395 22.78 4.08 -7.36
CA ALA A 395 21.44 4.17 -7.94
C ALA A 395 20.54 3.13 -7.29
N LEU A 396 19.47 3.56 -6.59
CA LEU A 396 18.51 2.69 -5.91
C LEU A 396 17.22 2.57 -6.73
N HIS A 397 16.57 1.42 -6.60
CA HIS A 397 15.33 1.12 -7.33
C HIS A 397 15.50 1.40 -8.82
N TYR A 398 16.50 0.74 -9.40
CA TYR A 398 17.04 1.04 -10.73
C TYR A 398 16.54 0.07 -11.81
N ASP A 399 16.51 0.56 -13.05
CA ASP A 399 16.40 -0.23 -14.28
C ASP A 399 17.66 0.06 -15.14
N ASN A 400 18.38 -0.97 -15.54
CA ASN A 400 19.63 -0.85 -16.29
C ASN A 400 19.47 -1.21 -17.76
N LYS A 401 18.27 -1.07 -18.34
CA LYS A 401 18.11 -1.27 -19.78
C LYS A 401 19.00 -0.28 -20.55
N PRO A 402 19.87 -0.77 -21.45
CA PRO A 402 20.75 0.10 -22.21
C PRO A 402 19.96 1.18 -22.94
N GLU A 403 20.38 2.45 -22.80
CA GLU A 403 19.77 3.67 -23.37
C GLU A 403 18.42 4.10 -22.73
N GLU A 404 17.91 3.34 -21.75
CA GLU A 404 16.68 3.63 -21.00
C GLU A 404 16.90 3.51 -19.49
N GLU A 405 18.15 3.71 -19.04
CA GLU A 405 18.50 3.58 -17.62
C GLU A 405 17.65 4.52 -16.75
N LYS A 406 17.17 4.02 -15.60
CA LYS A 406 16.37 4.79 -14.64
C LYS A 406 16.79 4.40 -13.21
N ALA A 407 16.62 5.35 -12.29
CA ALA A 407 16.74 5.08 -10.86
C ALA A 407 15.87 6.05 -10.08
N LYS A 408 15.10 5.57 -9.13
CA LYS A 408 14.22 6.43 -8.34
C LYS A 408 15.00 7.31 -7.37
N VAL A 409 16.06 6.76 -6.77
CA VAL A 409 16.95 7.47 -5.83
C VAL A 409 18.37 7.42 -6.34
N LEU A 410 19.02 8.55 -6.33
CA LEU A 410 20.44 8.71 -6.67
C LEU A 410 21.20 9.15 -5.41
N ILE A 411 22.32 8.51 -5.12
CA ILE A 411 23.19 8.90 -4.01
C ILE A 411 24.58 9.23 -4.55
N GLU A 412 25.11 10.35 -4.13
CA GLU A 412 26.49 10.82 -4.41
C GLU A 412 27.23 10.97 -3.09
N ALA A 413 28.31 10.24 -2.93
CA ALA A 413 29.16 10.29 -1.75
C ALA A 413 30.33 11.27 -1.95
N LYS A 414 30.73 11.95 -0.89
CA LYS A 414 31.91 12.82 -0.86
C LYS A 414 32.64 12.61 0.46
N TYR A 415 33.95 12.81 0.47
CA TYR A 415 34.70 12.73 1.72
C TYR A 415 34.23 13.76 2.75
N HIS A 416 34.18 15.03 2.34
CA HIS A 416 33.74 16.11 3.24
C HIS A 416 33.26 17.35 2.45
N MET A 417 32.02 17.70 2.62
CA MET A 417 31.37 18.89 2.03
C MET A 417 31.43 20.09 2.99
N LYS A 418 32.66 20.61 3.25
CA LYS A 418 32.97 21.63 4.32
C LYS A 418 32.21 22.95 4.20
N ASN A 419 31.70 23.30 3.04
CA ASN A 419 31.05 24.59 2.79
C ASN A 419 30.01 24.51 1.68
N ASN A 420 29.19 25.56 1.57
CA ASN A 420 28.11 25.63 0.59
C ASN A 420 28.59 25.45 -0.87
N GLN A 421 29.81 25.90 -1.23
CA GLN A 421 30.33 25.72 -2.58
C GLN A 421 30.57 24.25 -2.93
N LYS A 422 31.07 23.45 -1.96
CA LYS A 422 31.26 22.02 -2.16
C LYS A 422 29.93 21.27 -2.21
N ILE A 423 28.97 21.64 -1.35
CA ILE A 423 27.60 21.10 -1.39
C ILE A 423 26.98 21.43 -2.74
N GLU A 424 27.07 22.67 -3.22
CA GLU A 424 26.55 23.09 -4.52
C GLU A 424 27.18 22.32 -5.69
N ALA A 425 28.49 22.14 -5.66
CA ALA A 425 29.19 21.38 -6.70
C ALA A 425 28.73 19.89 -6.74
N ALA A 426 28.62 19.26 -5.58
CA ALA A 426 28.10 17.88 -5.45
C ALA A 426 26.63 17.80 -5.89
N PHE A 427 25.82 18.78 -5.51
CA PHE A 427 24.41 18.84 -5.92
C PHE A 427 24.26 18.98 -7.44
N LEU A 428 25.01 19.86 -8.08
CA LEU A 428 24.94 20.06 -9.54
C LEU A 428 25.36 18.80 -10.30
N GLN A 429 26.38 18.08 -9.80
CA GLN A 429 26.79 16.78 -10.35
C GLN A 429 25.64 15.77 -10.24
N ALA A 430 25.15 15.54 -9.04
CA ALA A 430 24.06 14.61 -8.76
C ALA A 430 22.76 14.98 -9.52
N PHE A 431 22.44 16.26 -9.60
CA PHE A 431 21.27 16.75 -10.33
C PHE A 431 21.35 16.48 -11.85
N SER A 432 22.55 16.57 -12.43
CA SER A 432 22.74 16.21 -13.84
C SER A 432 22.42 14.73 -14.09
N TYR A 433 22.87 13.83 -13.19
CA TYR A 433 22.57 12.41 -13.27
C TYR A 433 21.09 12.11 -13.00
N ALA A 434 20.49 12.77 -12.00
CA ALA A 434 19.09 12.60 -11.66
C ALA A 434 18.13 12.95 -12.80
N LYS A 435 18.49 13.96 -13.62
CA LYS A 435 17.72 14.30 -14.83
C LYS A 435 17.74 13.18 -15.88
N LEU A 436 18.89 12.55 -16.08
CA LEU A 436 19.05 11.46 -17.05
C LEU A 436 18.34 10.18 -16.56
N LEU A 437 18.45 9.87 -15.26
CA LEU A 437 17.84 8.70 -14.65
C LEU A 437 16.37 8.89 -14.26
N LEU A 438 15.80 10.08 -14.46
CA LEU A 438 14.43 10.45 -14.05
C LEU A 438 14.19 10.28 -12.52
N SER A 439 15.21 10.50 -11.72
CA SER A 439 15.15 10.28 -10.28
C SER A 439 14.15 11.22 -9.58
N SER A 440 13.55 10.72 -8.50
CA SER A 440 12.64 11.47 -7.62
C SER A 440 13.34 12.02 -6.38
N VAL A 441 14.46 11.40 -5.99
CA VAL A 441 15.26 11.80 -4.83
C VAL A 441 16.74 11.83 -5.18
N ILE A 442 17.42 12.85 -4.67
CA ILE A 442 18.88 12.98 -4.68
C ILE A 442 19.36 12.96 -3.24
N VAL A 443 20.36 12.16 -2.95
CA VAL A 443 21.04 12.13 -1.66
C VAL A 443 22.49 12.52 -1.87
N LEU A 444 22.96 13.45 -1.06
CA LEU A 444 24.39 13.71 -0.91
C LEU A 444 24.81 13.27 0.47
N CYS A 445 25.87 12.52 0.59
CA CYS A 445 26.41 12.16 1.90
C CYS A 445 27.91 12.40 1.99
N ASP A 446 28.35 12.74 3.20
CA ASP A 446 29.76 12.83 3.52
C ASP A 446 30.04 12.23 4.92
N LYS A 447 31.24 12.38 5.43
CA LYS A 447 31.61 11.85 6.76
C LYS A 447 30.80 12.44 7.92
N GLU A 448 30.06 13.54 7.74
CA GLU A 448 29.33 14.22 8.80
C GLU A 448 27.82 14.01 8.68
N CYS A 449 27.29 14.04 7.46
CA CYS A 449 25.83 14.11 7.28
C CYS A 449 25.33 13.54 5.95
N ILE A 450 24.02 13.40 5.91
CA ILE A 450 23.21 12.99 4.74
C ILE A 450 22.27 14.14 4.41
N LEU A 451 22.26 14.62 3.17
CA LEU A 451 21.36 15.66 2.66
C LEU A 451 20.43 15.03 1.63
N VAL A 452 19.12 15.13 1.85
CA VAL A 452 18.09 14.55 0.99
C VAL A 452 17.32 15.65 0.29
N TYR A 453 17.31 15.62 -1.04
CA TYR A 453 16.59 16.52 -1.92
C TYR A 453 15.47 15.76 -2.64
N GLU A 454 14.26 16.30 -2.63
CA GLU A 454 13.09 15.66 -3.22
C GLU A 454 12.55 16.47 -4.41
N LYS A 455 12.10 15.77 -5.45
CA LYS A 455 11.56 16.37 -6.68
C LYS A 455 10.29 17.18 -6.43
N ASN A 456 9.45 16.76 -5.48
CA ASN A 456 8.24 17.48 -5.06
C ASN A 456 8.55 18.88 -4.49
N GLN A 457 9.77 19.09 -4.00
CA GLN A 457 10.28 20.38 -3.55
C GLN A 457 11.07 21.13 -4.64
N GLY A 458 11.04 20.63 -5.88
CA GLY A 458 11.64 21.25 -7.07
C GLY A 458 13.13 21.05 -7.21
N PHE A 459 13.76 20.08 -6.51
CA PHE A 459 15.22 19.90 -6.49
C PHE A 459 15.98 21.21 -6.35
N SER A 460 15.58 22.03 -5.39
CA SER A 460 16.26 23.29 -5.11
C SER A 460 17.51 23.01 -4.26
N ARG A 461 18.66 23.60 -4.66
CA ARG A 461 19.92 23.48 -3.92
C ARG A 461 19.82 23.91 -2.45
N ASP A 462 18.88 24.79 -2.13
CA ASP A 462 18.70 25.37 -0.81
C ASP A 462 17.60 24.65 0.01
N ARG A 463 16.94 23.64 -0.59
CA ARG A 463 15.85 22.88 0.06
C ARG A 463 16.22 21.41 0.14
N TYR A 464 16.70 21.02 1.30
CA TYR A 464 17.02 19.63 1.63
C TYR A 464 16.69 19.34 3.08
N THR A 465 16.44 18.07 3.38
CA THR A 465 16.41 17.56 4.75
C THR A 465 17.79 17.06 5.10
N LYS A 466 18.30 17.44 6.29
CA LYS A 466 19.63 17.05 6.76
C LYS A 466 19.50 16.09 7.92
N TYR A 467 20.27 15.00 7.84
CA TYR A 467 20.46 14.04 8.93
C TYR A 467 21.95 13.94 9.25
N TYR A 468 22.29 13.70 10.52
CA TYR A 468 23.63 13.29 10.92
C TYR A 468 23.69 11.77 11.04
N TRP A 469 24.87 11.16 10.92
CA TRP A 469 24.99 9.70 11.06
C TRP A 469 24.56 9.20 12.44
N GLU A 470 24.79 10.00 13.50
CA GLU A 470 24.32 9.70 14.87
C GLU A 470 22.79 9.74 15.01
N ASP A 471 22.08 10.51 14.17
CA ASP A 471 20.62 10.56 14.15
C ASP A 471 20.02 9.20 13.74
N MET A 472 20.80 8.37 13.05
CA MET A 472 20.38 7.02 12.65
C MET A 472 20.23 6.05 13.83
N LYS A 473 20.62 6.43 15.02
CA LYS A 473 20.33 5.73 16.28
C LYS A 473 18.94 6.02 16.83
N ASP A 474 18.31 7.11 16.36
CA ASP A 474 16.93 7.44 16.64
C ASP A 474 16.00 6.72 15.66
N SER A 475 15.05 5.95 16.18
CA SER A 475 14.14 5.15 15.34
C SER A 475 13.27 5.99 14.41
N ASP A 476 12.86 7.17 14.86
CA ASP A 476 11.97 8.05 14.09
C ASP A 476 12.73 8.68 12.92
N LEU A 477 13.94 9.21 13.16
CA LEU A 477 14.79 9.82 12.12
C LEU A 477 15.31 8.78 11.13
N TYR A 478 15.66 7.57 11.62
CA TYR A 478 16.05 6.47 10.77
C TYR A 478 14.89 6.03 9.83
N ASN A 479 13.68 5.86 10.37
CA ASN A 479 12.52 5.46 9.59
C ASN A 479 12.05 6.59 8.66
N GLU A 480 12.16 7.85 9.06
CA GLU A 480 11.90 9.00 8.19
C GLU A 480 12.83 8.96 6.97
N LEU A 481 14.14 8.79 7.18
CA LEU A 481 15.10 8.66 6.07
C LEU A 481 14.77 7.45 5.19
N LYS A 482 14.55 6.27 5.79
CA LYS A 482 14.21 5.04 5.06
C LYS A 482 12.97 5.25 4.18
N ASN A 483 11.91 5.86 4.69
CA ASN A 483 10.67 6.13 3.94
C ASN A 483 10.91 7.08 2.77
N ARG A 484 11.72 8.14 2.94
CA ARG A 484 12.10 9.05 1.85
C ARG A 484 12.87 8.37 0.72
N LEU A 485 13.63 7.32 1.04
CA LEU A 485 14.41 6.57 0.06
C LEU A 485 13.66 5.36 -0.52
N SER A 486 12.51 4.95 0.02
CA SER A 486 11.70 3.78 -0.41
C SER A 486 10.70 4.08 -1.54
N ILE A 487 10.82 5.17 -2.26
CA ILE A 487 9.83 5.73 -3.20
C ILE A 487 9.55 4.80 -4.38
#